data_602a5b9fa3b4780c498f1b117b32023b
#
_entry.id   602a5b9fa3b4780c498f1b117b32023b
#
_cell.length_a   1.000
_cell.length_b   1.000
_cell.length_c   1.000
_cell.angle_alpha   90.00
_cell.angle_beta   90.00
_cell.angle_gamma   90.00
#
_symmetry.space_group_name_H-M   'P 1'
#
loop_
_entity.id
_entity.type
_entity.pdbx_description
1 polymer ?
#
loop_
_entity_poly.entity_id
_entity_poly.type
_entity_poly.pdbx_seq_one_letter_code
_entity_poly.pdbx_strand_id
1 'polypeptide(L)'
;ILSQHDCECVTCSRSGNCSLQTVANDLNIIDIPFKMEIERQPWNKEFPLIRDSSKCIKCMRCVQVCEKVQGLGVWDVEGTGSRTTINVAGHRTIEEADCALCGQCITHCPVGALRVRDDTEDIWDAIADPDKIVVAQVAPAVRTAWGEEFGLSDDEATVGKILDALKRMGVDYAFDTTFSADLTIMEEG
;
A
#
# COMPACT_ATOMS: atom_id res chain seq x y z
N ILE A 1 -18.97 -17.03 -4.68
CA ILE A 1 -17.82 -16.21 -4.29
C ILE A 1 -16.55 -16.83 -4.85
N LEU A 2 -16.26 -18.10 -4.59
CA LEU A 2 -15.05 -18.78 -5.08
C LEU A 2 -14.88 -18.69 -6.61
N SER A 3 -15.97 -18.75 -7.39
CA SER A 3 -15.94 -18.64 -8.85
C SER A 3 -15.47 -17.27 -9.36
N GLN A 4 -15.50 -16.25 -8.51
CA GLN A 4 -15.13 -14.86 -8.83
C GLN A 4 -13.88 -14.39 -8.07
N HIS A 5 -13.24 -15.29 -7.34
CA HIS A 5 -12.06 -15.02 -6.55
C HIS A 5 -10.85 -15.74 -7.16
N ASP A 6 -9.80 -15.02 -7.44
CA ASP A 6 -8.54 -15.63 -7.85
C ASP A 6 -7.83 -16.12 -6.58
N CYS A 7 -7.79 -17.46 -6.41
CA CYS A 7 -7.33 -18.08 -5.15
C CYS A 7 -5.80 -18.02 -4.98
N GLU A 8 -5.21 -16.84 -5.07
CA GLU A 8 -3.78 -16.61 -4.79
C GLU A 8 -3.51 -16.55 -3.27
N CYS A 9 -3.94 -17.59 -2.55
CA CYS A 9 -3.89 -17.62 -1.08
C CYS A 9 -2.48 -17.48 -0.51
N VAL A 10 -1.47 -17.96 -1.20
CA VAL A 10 -0.05 -17.93 -0.74
C VAL A 10 0.44 -16.50 -0.55
N THR A 11 0.01 -15.56 -1.40
CA THR A 11 0.41 -14.15 -1.36
C THR A 11 -0.64 -13.23 -0.74
N CYS A 12 -1.73 -13.81 -0.23
CA CYS A 12 -2.84 -13.05 0.36
C CYS A 12 -2.57 -12.74 1.84
N SER A 13 -2.81 -11.49 2.27
CA SER A 13 -2.68 -11.05 3.67
C SER A 13 -3.65 -11.75 4.63
N ARG A 14 -4.68 -12.45 4.10
CA ARG A 14 -5.65 -13.25 4.86
C ARG A 14 -5.33 -14.74 4.88
N SER A 15 -4.21 -15.18 4.31
CA SER A 15 -3.81 -16.59 4.33
C SER A 15 -3.77 -17.12 5.77
N GLY A 16 -4.34 -18.29 6.01
CA GLY A 16 -4.43 -18.89 7.36
C GLY A 16 -5.52 -18.30 8.29
N ASN A 17 -6.10 -17.14 7.95
CA ASN A 17 -7.21 -16.53 8.69
C ASN A 17 -8.29 -16.01 7.72
N CYS A 18 -8.80 -16.89 6.88
CA CYS A 18 -9.78 -16.59 5.83
C CYS A 18 -11.04 -17.44 6.00
N SER A 19 -12.16 -16.80 6.31
CA SER A 19 -13.46 -17.49 6.44
C SER A 19 -13.88 -18.19 5.13
N LEU A 20 -13.47 -17.65 3.96
CA LEU A 20 -13.74 -18.29 2.67
C LEU A 20 -13.01 -19.63 2.54
N GLN A 21 -11.73 -19.70 2.93
CA GLN A 21 -10.96 -20.95 2.97
C GLN A 21 -11.60 -21.95 3.96
N THR A 22 -11.94 -21.50 5.16
CA THR A 22 -12.56 -22.35 6.18
C THR A 22 -13.85 -22.97 5.65
N VAL A 23 -14.78 -22.15 5.15
CA VAL A 23 -16.06 -22.64 4.62
C VAL A 23 -15.87 -23.55 3.40
N ALA A 24 -14.92 -23.24 2.50
CA ALA A 24 -14.61 -24.09 1.36
C ALA A 24 -14.08 -25.47 1.79
N ASN A 25 -13.23 -25.52 2.80
CA ASN A 25 -12.70 -26.76 3.37
C ASN A 25 -13.79 -27.56 4.09
N ASP A 26 -14.63 -26.91 4.90
CA ASP A 26 -15.73 -27.55 5.62
C ASP A 26 -16.76 -28.18 4.67
N LEU A 27 -16.97 -27.53 3.52
CA LEU A 27 -17.86 -28.03 2.46
C LEU A 27 -17.15 -28.98 1.48
N ASN A 28 -15.86 -29.28 1.71
CA ASN A 28 -15.03 -30.11 0.85
C ASN A 28 -15.09 -29.72 -0.64
N ILE A 29 -15.01 -28.40 -0.90
CA ILE A 29 -14.99 -27.88 -2.27
C ILE A 29 -13.59 -28.04 -2.85
N ILE A 30 -13.40 -29.06 -3.67
CA ILE A 30 -12.12 -29.36 -4.32
C ILE A 30 -12.06 -28.72 -5.72
N ASP A 31 -13.20 -28.67 -6.40
CA ASP A 31 -13.31 -28.12 -7.75
C ASP A 31 -14.41 -27.07 -7.85
N ILE A 32 -14.21 -26.08 -8.70
CA ILE A 32 -15.14 -24.98 -8.93
C ILE A 32 -15.66 -25.08 -10.37
N PRO A 33 -16.86 -25.68 -10.58
CA PRO A 33 -17.39 -25.96 -11.92
C PRO A 33 -17.74 -24.70 -12.72
N PHE A 34 -17.85 -23.54 -12.05
CA PHE A 34 -18.22 -22.25 -12.65
C PHE A 34 -17.11 -21.21 -12.48
N LYS A 35 -15.87 -21.61 -12.75
CA LYS A 35 -14.74 -20.66 -12.67
C LYS A 35 -14.93 -19.57 -13.73
N MET A 36 -14.94 -18.32 -13.28
CA MET A 36 -14.95 -17.17 -14.17
C MET A 36 -13.51 -16.68 -14.40
N GLU A 37 -13.22 -16.31 -15.65
CA GLU A 37 -12.02 -15.53 -15.93
C GLU A 37 -12.21 -14.12 -15.36
N ILE A 38 -11.25 -13.70 -14.54
CA ILE A 38 -11.22 -12.36 -13.96
C ILE A 38 -10.36 -11.52 -14.88
N GLU A 39 -10.96 -10.57 -15.56
CA GLU A 39 -10.24 -9.61 -16.37
C GLU A 39 -9.40 -8.72 -15.45
N ARG A 40 -8.08 -8.82 -15.61
CA ARG A 40 -7.13 -8.01 -14.85
C ARG A 40 -6.86 -6.72 -15.60
N GLN A 41 -7.25 -5.61 -15.03
CA GLN A 41 -6.92 -4.30 -15.56
C GLN A 41 -5.42 -4.04 -15.40
N PRO A 42 -4.74 -3.52 -16.42
CA PRO A 42 -3.34 -3.13 -16.32
C PRO A 42 -3.22 -2.04 -15.24
N TRP A 43 -2.14 -2.11 -14.46
CA TRP A 43 -1.85 -1.14 -13.43
C TRP A 43 -0.43 -0.61 -13.59
N ASN A 44 -0.26 0.70 -13.46
CA ASN A 44 1.06 1.31 -13.49
C ASN A 44 1.81 0.95 -12.20
N LYS A 45 2.90 0.20 -12.34
CA LYS A 45 3.72 -0.25 -11.22
C LYS A 45 4.66 0.84 -10.68
N GLU A 46 4.87 1.91 -11.46
CA GLU A 46 5.66 3.07 -11.04
C GLU A 46 4.88 4.00 -10.09
N PHE A 47 3.55 3.88 -10.07
CA PHE A 47 2.74 4.65 -9.16
C PHE A 47 2.93 4.17 -7.70
N PRO A 48 2.98 5.08 -6.70
CA PRO A 48 3.24 4.70 -5.29
C PRO A 48 2.20 3.76 -4.67
N LEU A 49 0.99 3.73 -5.22
CA LEU A 49 -0.07 2.81 -4.83
C LEU A 49 -0.14 1.66 -5.83
N ILE A 50 0.01 0.44 -5.36
CA ILE A 50 -0.12 -0.78 -6.17
C ILE A 50 -1.49 -1.40 -5.95
N ARG A 51 -2.12 -1.83 -7.06
CA ARG A 51 -3.38 -2.55 -7.04
C ARG A 51 -3.24 -3.92 -7.68
N ASP A 52 -3.68 -4.93 -6.97
CA ASP A 52 -3.86 -6.30 -7.46
C ASP A 52 -5.36 -6.66 -7.44
N SER A 53 -6.00 -6.50 -8.60
CA SER A 53 -7.44 -6.77 -8.74
C SER A 53 -7.80 -8.24 -8.52
N SER A 54 -6.85 -9.17 -8.66
CA SER A 54 -7.06 -10.60 -8.46
C SER A 54 -7.42 -10.95 -7.01
N LYS A 55 -6.86 -10.19 -6.05
CA LYS A 55 -7.12 -10.35 -4.62
C LYS A 55 -8.40 -9.67 -4.14
N CYS A 56 -9.00 -8.82 -4.98
CA CYS A 56 -10.12 -7.98 -4.59
C CYS A 56 -11.39 -8.81 -4.33
N ILE A 57 -11.90 -8.74 -3.10
CA ILE A 57 -13.18 -9.38 -2.70
C ILE A 57 -14.39 -8.46 -2.88
N LYS A 58 -14.22 -7.32 -3.51
CA LYS A 58 -15.29 -6.36 -3.85
C LYS A 58 -16.06 -5.86 -2.61
N CYS A 59 -15.38 -5.70 -1.49
CA CYS A 59 -15.98 -5.28 -0.20
C CYS A 59 -16.31 -3.78 -0.14
N MET A 60 -15.91 -3.00 -1.14
CA MET A 60 -16.17 -1.55 -1.30
C MET A 60 -15.60 -0.64 -0.20
N ARG A 61 -14.77 -1.15 0.72
CA ARG A 61 -14.20 -0.32 1.80
C ARG A 61 -13.33 0.81 1.28
N CYS A 62 -12.52 0.57 0.24
CA CYS A 62 -11.70 1.59 -0.42
C CYS A 62 -12.55 2.69 -1.06
N VAL A 63 -13.69 2.34 -1.68
CA VAL A 63 -14.65 3.29 -2.24
C VAL A 63 -15.22 4.15 -1.11
N GLN A 64 -15.74 3.52 -0.06
CA GLN A 64 -16.39 4.23 1.05
C GLN A 64 -15.43 5.16 1.79
N VAL A 65 -14.22 4.71 2.11
CA VAL A 65 -13.25 5.57 2.83
C VAL A 65 -12.79 6.72 1.95
N CYS A 66 -12.57 6.49 0.66
CA CYS A 66 -12.13 7.53 -0.26
C CYS A 66 -13.22 8.59 -0.52
N GLU A 67 -14.48 8.15 -0.70
CA GLU A 67 -15.59 9.04 -0.97
C GLU A 67 -16.12 9.74 0.30
N LYS A 68 -16.41 8.95 1.35
CA LYS A 68 -17.13 9.47 2.54
C LYS A 68 -16.23 10.10 3.59
N VAL A 69 -14.99 9.62 3.72
CA VAL A 69 -14.05 10.10 4.74
C VAL A 69 -13.07 11.10 4.15
N GLN A 70 -12.45 10.76 3.00
CA GLN A 70 -11.46 11.62 2.36
C GLN A 70 -12.09 12.67 1.41
N GLY A 71 -13.31 12.44 0.92
CA GLY A 71 -14.01 13.35 0.01
C GLY A 71 -13.42 13.38 -1.42
N LEU A 72 -12.57 12.42 -1.79
CA LEU A 72 -11.85 12.41 -3.08
C LEU A 72 -12.56 11.60 -4.17
N GLY A 73 -13.21 10.48 -3.82
CA GLY A 73 -13.94 9.65 -4.79
C GLY A 73 -13.06 9.04 -5.89
N VAL A 74 -11.82 8.66 -5.58
CA VAL A 74 -10.89 8.07 -6.55
C VAL A 74 -11.36 6.68 -7.01
N TRP A 75 -11.98 5.90 -6.12
CA TRP A 75 -12.44 4.54 -6.38
C TRP A 75 -13.93 4.48 -6.63
N ASP A 76 -14.35 3.68 -7.60
CA ASP A 76 -15.77 3.44 -7.88
C ASP A 76 -16.03 1.97 -8.24
N VAL A 77 -17.31 1.63 -8.25
CA VAL A 77 -17.82 0.31 -8.63
C VAL A 77 -18.17 0.31 -10.10
N GLU A 78 -17.56 -0.59 -10.86
CA GLU A 78 -17.86 -0.80 -12.27
C GLU A 78 -18.53 -2.16 -12.51
N GLY A 79 -19.38 -2.19 -13.54
CA GLY A 79 -20.09 -3.39 -13.93
C GLY A 79 -21.21 -3.78 -12.98
N THR A 80 -21.89 -4.86 -13.29
CA THR A 80 -23.04 -5.40 -12.54
C THR A 80 -22.95 -6.91 -12.38
N GLY A 81 -23.52 -7.43 -11.31
CA GLY A 81 -23.56 -8.85 -11.02
C GLY A 81 -22.18 -9.46 -10.93
N SER A 82 -21.94 -10.53 -11.69
CA SER A 82 -20.64 -11.23 -11.71
C SER A 82 -19.49 -10.41 -12.29
N ARG A 83 -19.78 -9.40 -13.09
CA ARG A 83 -18.80 -8.50 -13.69
C ARG A 83 -18.44 -7.29 -12.82
N THR A 84 -19.03 -7.19 -11.63
CA THR A 84 -18.71 -6.12 -10.69
C THR A 84 -17.22 -6.12 -10.38
N THR A 85 -16.59 -4.97 -10.49
CA THR A 85 -15.19 -4.74 -10.10
C THR A 85 -15.06 -3.36 -9.42
N ILE A 86 -13.96 -3.14 -8.74
CA ILE A 86 -13.63 -1.82 -8.18
C ILE A 86 -12.51 -1.24 -9.05
N ASN A 87 -12.72 -0.09 -9.62
CA ASN A 87 -11.75 0.59 -10.47
C ASN A 87 -11.61 2.07 -10.09
N VAL A 88 -10.73 2.76 -10.79
CA VAL A 88 -10.63 4.23 -10.69
C VAL A 88 -11.88 4.84 -11.33
N ALA A 89 -12.51 5.76 -10.64
CA ALA A 89 -13.76 6.39 -11.07
C ALA A 89 -13.63 7.05 -12.45
N GLY A 90 -14.69 6.91 -13.28
CA GLY A 90 -14.75 7.52 -14.60
C GLY A 90 -13.84 6.89 -15.65
N HIS A 91 -13.44 5.63 -15.48
CA HIS A 91 -12.53 4.90 -16.37
C HIS A 91 -11.17 5.59 -16.57
N ARG A 92 -10.77 6.42 -15.61
CA ARG A 92 -9.45 7.11 -15.62
C ARG A 92 -8.34 6.16 -15.20
N THR A 93 -7.12 6.50 -15.52
CA THR A 93 -5.94 5.91 -14.86
C THR A 93 -5.76 6.49 -13.46
N ILE A 94 -4.95 5.87 -12.64
CA ILE A 94 -4.71 6.37 -11.27
C ILE A 94 -3.95 7.69 -11.27
N GLU A 95 -3.13 7.94 -12.28
CA GLU A 95 -2.39 9.20 -12.49
C GLU A 95 -3.31 10.36 -12.87
N GLU A 96 -4.40 10.06 -13.58
CA GLU A 96 -5.41 11.05 -13.96
C GLU A 96 -6.42 11.33 -12.85
N ALA A 97 -6.44 10.48 -11.83
CA ALA A 97 -7.30 10.67 -10.68
C ALA A 97 -6.64 11.61 -9.67
N ASP A 98 -7.44 12.47 -9.02
CA ASP A 98 -6.98 13.38 -7.98
C ASP A 98 -6.68 12.64 -6.67
N CYS A 99 -5.74 11.68 -6.73
CA CYS A 99 -5.36 10.86 -5.59
C CYS A 99 -4.38 11.62 -4.69
N ALA A 100 -4.77 11.89 -3.44
CA ALA A 100 -3.92 12.56 -2.45
C ALA A 100 -2.86 11.65 -1.83
N LEU A 101 -2.70 10.40 -2.27
CA LEU A 101 -1.74 9.40 -1.75
C LEU A 101 -1.84 9.20 -0.21
N CYS A 102 -3.01 9.41 0.37
CA CYS A 102 -3.23 9.36 1.82
C CYS A 102 -3.14 7.95 2.44
N GLY A 103 -3.12 6.88 1.62
CA GLY A 103 -2.99 5.49 2.07
C GLY A 103 -4.24 4.88 2.74
N GLN A 104 -5.32 5.63 2.96
CA GLN A 104 -6.50 5.14 3.69
C GLN A 104 -7.16 3.93 3.02
N CYS A 105 -7.18 3.87 1.71
CA CYS A 105 -7.69 2.72 0.96
C CYS A 105 -6.84 1.45 1.18
N ILE A 106 -5.54 1.59 1.44
CA ILE A 106 -4.62 0.50 1.74
C ILE A 106 -4.95 -0.08 3.12
N THR A 107 -5.01 0.77 4.16
CA THR A 107 -5.27 0.35 5.55
C THR A 107 -6.64 -0.30 5.71
N HIS A 108 -7.63 0.08 4.88
CA HIS A 108 -8.97 -0.50 4.90
C HIS A 108 -9.12 -1.73 3.99
N CYS A 109 -8.11 -2.09 3.19
CA CYS A 109 -8.16 -3.26 2.33
C CYS A 109 -7.91 -4.56 3.12
N PRO A 110 -8.92 -5.45 3.30
CA PRO A 110 -8.76 -6.60 4.19
C PRO A 110 -7.92 -7.73 3.58
N VAL A 111 -7.58 -7.65 2.29
CA VAL A 111 -6.94 -8.74 1.54
C VAL A 111 -5.63 -8.32 0.86
N GLY A 112 -5.16 -7.08 1.10
CA GLY A 112 -3.94 -6.58 0.46
C GLY A 112 -4.04 -6.42 -1.07
N ALA A 113 -5.27 -6.24 -1.60
CA ALA A 113 -5.46 -5.90 -3.01
C ALA A 113 -4.96 -4.48 -3.35
N LEU A 114 -4.87 -3.62 -2.34
CA LEU A 114 -4.24 -2.32 -2.40
C LEU A 114 -3.08 -2.31 -1.41
N ARG A 115 -1.91 -1.88 -1.86
CA ARG A 115 -0.68 -1.83 -1.06
C ARG A 115 0.22 -0.69 -1.52
N VAL A 116 1.20 -0.34 -0.73
CA VAL A 116 2.26 0.57 -1.13
C VAL A 116 3.19 -0.13 -2.13
N ARG A 117 3.84 0.64 -3.00
CA ARG A 117 4.97 0.14 -3.78
C ARG A 117 6.12 -0.18 -2.81
N ASP A 118 6.80 -1.28 -3.05
CA ASP A 118 7.97 -1.67 -2.28
C ASP A 118 9.22 -1.29 -3.06
N ASP A 119 9.94 -0.30 -2.58
CA ASP A 119 11.17 0.22 -3.17
C ASP A 119 12.41 -0.23 -2.39
N THR A 120 12.27 -1.24 -1.53
CA THR A 120 13.34 -1.68 -0.62
C THR A 120 14.57 -2.19 -1.38
N GLU A 121 14.36 -3.00 -2.44
CA GLU A 121 15.45 -3.52 -3.27
C GLU A 121 16.18 -2.40 -4.01
N ASP A 122 15.44 -1.44 -4.59
CA ASP A 122 16.01 -0.30 -5.30
C ASP A 122 16.90 0.56 -4.39
N ILE A 123 16.50 0.71 -3.11
CA ILE A 123 17.28 1.44 -2.11
C ILE A 123 18.56 0.67 -1.77
N TRP A 124 18.50 -0.65 -1.58
CA TRP A 124 19.68 -1.46 -1.32
C TRP A 124 20.66 -1.46 -2.50
N ASP A 125 20.15 -1.52 -3.71
CA ASP A 125 20.95 -1.41 -4.92
C ASP A 125 21.62 -0.03 -5.03
N ALA A 126 20.89 1.03 -4.67
CA ALA A 126 21.46 2.37 -4.64
C ALA A 126 22.56 2.54 -3.59
N ILE A 127 22.38 1.96 -2.39
CA ILE A 127 23.38 1.97 -1.31
C ILE A 127 24.64 1.16 -1.71
N ALA A 128 24.46 0.09 -2.46
CA ALA A 128 25.57 -0.76 -2.91
C ALA A 128 26.36 -0.16 -4.08
N ASP A 129 25.81 0.83 -4.77
CA ASP A 129 26.43 1.48 -5.93
C ASP A 129 27.38 2.59 -5.49
N PRO A 130 28.71 2.45 -5.69
CA PRO A 130 29.70 3.44 -5.24
C PRO A 130 29.63 4.79 -5.99
N ASP A 131 28.94 4.83 -7.13
CA ASP A 131 28.80 6.05 -7.95
C ASP A 131 27.57 6.87 -7.56
N LYS A 132 26.76 6.39 -6.59
CA LYS A 132 25.54 7.06 -6.12
C LYS A 132 25.74 7.64 -4.71
N ILE A 133 25.17 8.80 -4.51
CA ILE A 133 25.03 9.41 -3.17
C ILE A 133 23.58 9.22 -2.74
N VAL A 134 23.38 8.47 -1.66
CA VAL A 134 22.05 8.16 -1.13
C VAL A 134 21.70 9.15 -0.03
N VAL A 135 20.62 9.88 -0.22
CA VAL A 135 20.09 10.85 0.74
C VAL A 135 18.72 10.39 1.24
N ALA A 136 18.57 10.31 2.54
CA ALA A 136 17.31 9.94 3.17
C ALA A 136 16.72 11.10 3.98
N GLN A 137 15.41 11.29 3.86
CA GLN A 137 14.66 12.22 4.70
C GLN A 137 13.55 11.44 5.41
N VAL A 138 13.53 11.56 6.75
CA VAL A 138 12.54 10.86 7.59
C VAL A 138 11.26 11.68 7.67
N ALA A 139 10.15 11.10 7.21
CA ALA A 139 8.82 11.74 7.29
C ALA A 139 8.34 11.90 8.75
N PRO A 140 7.54 12.92 9.07
CA PRO A 140 7.05 13.17 10.44
C PRO A 140 6.32 11.97 11.05
N ALA A 141 5.46 11.31 10.27
CA ALA A 141 4.71 10.13 10.74
C ALA A 141 5.63 8.94 11.07
N VAL A 142 6.66 8.70 10.24
CA VAL A 142 7.67 7.66 10.51
C VAL A 142 8.45 7.99 11.78
N ARG A 143 8.85 9.26 11.95
CA ARG A 143 9.60 9.72 13.14
C ARG A 143 8.86 9.42 14.45
N THR A 144 7.54 9.50 14.46
CA THR A 144 6.73 9.25 15.67
C THR A 144 6.39 7.78 15.90
N ALA A 145 6.34 6.96 14.85
CA ALA A 145 5.84 5.59 14.95
C ALA A 145 6.93 4.49 14.90
N TRP A 146 8.15 4.79 14.42
CA TRP A 146 9.17 3.76 14.19
C TRP A 146 9.56 2.99 15.46
N GLY A 147 9.51 3.66 16.62
CA GLY A 147 9.86 3.04 17.90
C GLY A 147 8.95 1.89 18.31
N GLU A 148 7.67 1.96 17.95
CA GLU A 148 6.68 0.93 18.28
C GLU A 148 7.04 -0.42 17.65
N GLU A 149 7.52 -0.43 16.41
CA GLU A 149 7.93 -1.65 15.70
C GLU A 149 9.13 -2.35 16.35
N PHE A 150 9.97 -1.60 17.07
CA PHE A 150 11.15 -2.11 17.78
C PHE A 150 10.92 -2.27 19.29
N GLY A 151 9.68 -2.05 19.76
CA GLY A 151 9.36 -2.14 21.19
C GLY A 151 10.07 -1.10 22.05
N LEU A 152 10.45 0.03 21.47
CA LEU A 152 11.10 1.15 22.19
C LEU A 152 10.04 2.07 22.78
N SER A 153 10.34 2.63 23.95
CA SER A 153 9.53 3.73 24.51
C SER A 153 9.74 5.03 23.75
N ASP A 154 8.81 5.98 23.87
CA ASP A 154 8.88 7.29 23.23
C ASP A 154 10.18 8.04 23.57
N ASP A 155 10.67 7.92 24.80
CA ASP A 155 11.93 8.52 25.27
C ASP A 155 13.16 7.86 24.61
N GLU A 156 13.06 6.60 24.24
CA GLU A 156 14.13 5.85 23.59
C GLU A 156 14.14 6.00 22.08
N ALA A 157 12.96 6.20 21.46
CA ALA A 157 12.77 6.32 20.03
C ALA A 157 13.10 7.72 19.48
N THR A 158 14.32 8.21 19.80
CA THR A 158 14.75 9.56 19.40
C THR A 158 15.03 9.68 17.90
N VAL A 159 14.88 10.89 17.37
CA VAL A 159 15.22 11.22 15.97
C VAL A 159 16.69 10.89 15.68
N GLY A 160 17.59 11.19 16.62
CA GLY A 160 19.00 10.87 16.45
C GLY A 160 19.29 9.39 16.23
N LYS A 161 18.56 8.50 16.89
CA LYS A 161 18.73 7.04 16.72
C LYS A 161 18.30 6.56 15.33
N ILE A 162 17.17 7.05 14.81
CA ILE A 162 16.73 6.63 13.47
C ILE A 162 17.68 7.16 12.39
N LEU A 163 18.18 8.39 12.53
CA LEU A 163 19.16 8.95 11.60
C LEU A 163 20.51 8.21 11.66
N ASP A 164 20.98 7.83 12.87
CA ASP A 164 22.18 7.00 13.04
C ASP A 164 21.98 5.59 12.44
N ALA A 165 20.82 5.01 12.62
CA ALA A 165 20.48 3.71 12.01
C ALA A 165 20.56 3.77 10.48
N LEU A 166 19.97 4.78 9.85
CA LEU A 166 20.05 4.98 8.39
C LEU A 166 21.49 5.12 7.90
N LYS A 167 22.32 5.89 8.61
CA LYS A 167 23.75 6.01 8.28
C LYS A 167 24.50 4.70 8.43
N ARG A 168 24.19 3.88 9.44
CA ARG A 168 24.79 2.55 9.60
C ARG A 168 24.36 1.57 8.53
N MET A 169 23.19 1.76 7.93
CA MET A 169 22.72 0.98 6.78
C MET A 169 23.44 1.37 5.48
N GLY A 170 24.19 2.47 5.46
CA GLY A 170 24.96 2.91 4.29
C GLY A 170 24.41 4.16 3.60
N VAL A 171 23.42 4.83 4.18
CA VAL A 171 22.93 6.10 3.67
C VAL A 171 23.97 7.20 3.93
N ASP A 172 24.37 7.96 2.91
CA ASP A 172 25.39 9.00 3.00
C ASP A 172 24.93 10.19 3.83
N TYR A 173 23.71 10.65 3.59
CA TYR A 173 23.12 11.78 4.30
C TYR A 173 21.71 11.43 4.78
N ALA A 174 21.43 11.67 6.05
CA ALA A 174 20.11 11.43 6.65
C ALA A 174 19.65 12.68 7.40
N PHE A 175 18.44 13.14 7.09
CA PHE A 175 17.80 14.31 7.67
C PHE A 175 16.41 13.98 8.19
N ASP A 176 15.93 14.73 9.16
CA ASP A 176 14.51 14.73 9.49
C ASP A 176 13.78 15.85 8.71
N THR A 177 12.47 15.81 8.72
CA THR A 177 11.63 16.80 8.01
C THR A 177 11.68 18.19 8.66
N THR A 178 12.12 18.32 9.92
CA THR A 178 12.28 19.61 10.58
C THR A 178 13.30 20.48 9.84
N PHE A 179 14.40 19.86 9.38
CA PHE A 179 15.41 20.56 8.57
C PHE A 179 14.82 21.15 7.28
N SER A 180 14.04 20.39 6.54
CA SER A 180 13.42 20.88 5.31
C SER A 180 12.30 21.89 5.57
N ALA A 181 11.57 21.74 6.67
CA ALA A 181 10.56 22.71 7.08
C ALA A 181 11.19 24.08 7.42
N ASP A 182 12.30 24.09 8.15
CA ASP A 182 13.04 25.30 8.46
C ASP A 182 13.58 25.97 7.18
N LEU A 183 14.10 25.16 6.25
CA LEU A 183 14.57 25.65 4.94
C LEU A 183 13.43 26.28 4.13
N THR A 184 12.25 25.66 4.10
CA THR A 184 11.06 26.20 3.43
C THR A 184 10.68 27.57 4.02
N ILE A 185 10.70 27.73 5.35
CA ILE A 185 10.41 29.02 6.00
C ILE A 185 11.45 30.09 5.59
N MET A 186 12.71 29.69 5.42
CA MET A 186 13.76 30.63 5.04
C MET A 186 13.68 31.07 3.58
N GLU A 187 13.20 30.21 2.68
CA GLU A 187 13.16 30.47 1.24
C GLU A 187 11.83 31.05 0.76
N GLU A 188 10.72 30.69 1.42
CA GLU A 188 9.35 31.03 0.99
C GLU A 188 8.59 31.93 2.00
N GLY A 189 9.13 32.13 3.20
CA GLY A 189 8.50 32.85 4.34
C GLY A 189 8.82 34.35 4.41
#